data_97796f5d2454523189a8193cb09c3c85
#
_entry.id   97796f5d2454523189a8193cb09c3c85
#
_cell.length_a   1.000
_cell.length_b   1.000
_cell.length_c   1.000
_cell.angle_alpha   90.00
_cell.angle_beta   90.00
_cell.angle_gamma   90.00
#
_symmetry.space_group_name_H-M   'P 1'
#
loop_
_entity.id
_entity.type
_entity.pdbx_description
1 polymer ?
#
loop_
_entity_poly.entity_id
_entity_poly.type
_entity_poly.pdbx_seq_one_letter_code
_entity_poly.pdbx_strand_id
1 'polypeptide(L)'
;MTEVIAKVFGAVSIVNAIATGKGATLGIDTFVETKLVKKEGTGIQITSENKTISSRLINQIIKNMIPAKILEKSRLELDFKSNIPTGYGLKSSSAISSAVALSCAKAFGKKISDEEILKLGAKTSIQTKVSITGAYDDAYACHFGGFNVTDNLKMKLIHRELAPKDLEAIIFLPKSRKRGNLKRLKEFNNAFEKSWELAESSDYWNAAILNGVATTAILNSEPRLIMKLMEKGAHCATISGNGPSIVAITDKKHKTKIMKEFSGLEGKIMIANINNKKAFVHEL
;
A
#
# COMPACT_ATOMS: atom_id res chain seq x y z
N MET A 1 -13.36 -28.83 7.71
CA MET A 1 -12.23 -27.89 7.87
C MET A 1 -11.92 -27.32 6.50
N THR A 2 -11.75 -26.00 6.37
CA THR A 2 -11.39 -25.35 5.10
C THR A 2 -10.11 -24.57 5.34
N GLU A 3 -9.13 -24.74 4.47
CA GLU A 3 -7.85 -24.05 4.54
C GLU A 3 -7.63 -23.25 3.26
N VAL A 4 -7.27 -21.97 3.39
CA VAL A 4 -7.18 -21.02 2.29
C VAL A 4 -5.90 -20.19 2.41
N ILE A 5 -5.22 -19.97 1.29
CA ILE A 5 -4.09 -19.06 1.21
C ILE A 5 -4.46 -17.91 0.28
N ALA A 6 -4.29 -16.67 0.75
CA ALA A 6 -4.38 -15.47 -0.06
C ALA A 6 -3.05 -14.71 -0.08
N LYS A 7 -2.63 -14.24 -1.25
CA LYS A 7 -1.43 -13.41 -1.42
C LYS A 7 -1.77 -12.10 -2.09
N VAL A 8 -1.39 -11.01 -1.45
CA VAL A 8 -1.61 -9.63 -1.90
C VAL A 8 -0.28 -8.90 -1.88
N PHE A 9 -0.07 -8.01 -2.83
CA PHE A 9 1.20 -7.34 -3.02
C PHE A 9 1.27 -5.98 -2.30
N GLY A 10 2.45 -5.39 -2.25
CA GLY A 10 2.65 -4.04 -1.75
C GLY A 10 2.58 -3.00 -2.86
N ALA A 11 2.64 -1.74 -2.46
CA ALA A 11 2.67 -0.62 -3.40
C ALA A 11 3.42 0.58 -2.82
N VAL A 12 3.75 1.53 -3.70
CA VAL A 12 4.33 2.83 -3.35
C VAL A 12 3.47 3.95 -3.91
N SER A 13 3.43 5.11 -3.26
CA SER A 13 2.70 6.26 -3.76
C SER A 13 3.43 6.91 -4.94
N ILE A 14 2.66 7.29 -5.95
CA ILE A 14 3.00 8.26 -6.98
C ILE A 14 2.47 9.63 -6.54
N VAL A 15 1.21 9.68 -6.10
CA VAL A 15 0.57 10.88 -5.55
C VAL A 15 -0.07 10.56 -4.21
N ASN A 16 0.18 11.39 -3.20
CA ASN A 16 -0.37 11.23 -1.87
C ASN A 16 -1.81 11.75 -1.78
N ALA A 17 -2.75 10.85 -1.47
CA ALA A 17 -4.17 11.19 -1.40
C ALA A 17 -4.59 11.98 -0.14
N ILE A 18 -3.72 12.22 0.85
CA ILE A 18 -4.11 12.89 2.10
C ILE A 18 -4.54 14.33 1.87
N ALA A 19 -3.89 15.01 0.92
CA ALA A 19 -4.17 16.42 0.64
C ALA A 19 -5.57 16.61 0.02
N THR A 20 -5.85 15.87 -1.04
CA THR A 20 -7.01 16.10 -1.93
C THR A 20 -8.07 15.01 -1.86
N GLY A 21 -7.75 13.85 -1.30
CA GLY A 21 -8.57 12.65 -1.41
C GLY A 21 -8.41 11.91 -2.74
N LYS A 22 -7.55 12.39 -3.63
CA LYS A 22 -7.22 11.79 -4.92
C LYS A 22 -5.80 11.24 -4.88
N GLY A 23 -5.58 10.01 -5.31
CA GLY A 23 -4.29 9.33 -5.20
C GLY A 23 -3.86 8.63 -6.48
N ALA A 24 -2.56 8.37 -6.55
CA ALA A 24 -1.99 7.47 -7.54
C ALA A 24 -0.90 6.61 -6.90
N THR A 25 -0.87 5.34 -7.28
CA THR A 25 0.01 4.33 -6.67
C THR A 25 0.59 3.39 -7.73
N LEU A 26 1.74 2.82 -7.41
CA LEU A 26 2.44 1.83 -8.23
C LEU A 26 2.65 0.55 -7.44
N GLY A 27 2.23 -0.58 -8.00
CA GLY A 27 2.43 -1.91 -7.41
C GLY A 27 3.89 -2.34 -7.40
N ILE A 28 4.32 -2.95 -6.29
CA ILE A 28 5.65 -3.56 -6.12
C ILE A 28 5.53 -5.00 -5.61
N ASP A 29 6.54 -5.83 -5.80
CA ASP A 29 6.49 -7.28 -5.52
C ASP A 29 6.69 -7.68 -4.05
N THR A 30 6.70 -6.71 -3.13
CA THR A 30 6.53 -7.03 -1.70
C THR A 30 5.15 -7.60 -1.45
N PHE A 31 4.96 -8.39 -0.41
CA PHE A 31 3.70 -9.11 -0.24
C PHE A 31 3.26 -9.29 1.22
N VAL A 32 1.98 -9.54 1.37
CA VAL A 32 1.34 -10.17 2.52
C VAL A 32 0.72 -11.48 2.05
N GLU A 33 1.00 -12.55 2.74
CA GLU A 33 0.36 -13.85 2.60
C GLU A 33 -0.40 -14.18 3.87
N THR A 34 -1.66 -14.57 3.72
CA THR A 34 -2.55 -14.95 4.83
C THR A 34 -2.99 -16.38 4.62
N LYS A 35 -2.66 -17.24 5.57
CA LYS A 35 -3.25 -18.58 5.69
C LYS A 35 -4.42 -18.49 6.65
N LEU A 36 -5.62 -18.83 6.19
CA LEU A 36 -6.84 -18.89 6.99
C LEU A 36 -7.32 -20.34 7.10
N VAL A 37 -7.48 -20.80 8.33
CA VAL A 37 -8.09 -22.09 8.63
C VAL A 37 -9.43 -21.84 9.31
N LYS A 38 -10.52 -22.37 8.71
CA LYS A 38 -11.88 -22.35 9.27
C LYS A 38 -12.22 -23.74 9.81
N LYS A 39 -12.61 -23.79 11.09
CA LYS A 39 -13.04 -24.98 11.81
C LYS A 39 -14.41 -24.74 12.46
N GLU A 40 -15.06 -25.79 12.93
CA GLU A 40 -16.17 -25.68 13.86
C GLU A 40 -15.67 -25.11 15.19
N GLY A 41 -16.53 -24.38 15.89
CA GLY A 41 -16.21 -23.73 17.15
C GLY A 41 -16.43 -22.22 17.12
N THR A 42 -15.80 -21.50 18.01
CA THR A 42 -15.92 -20.05 18.11
C THR A 42 -14.56 -19.39 18.31
N GLY A 43 -14.46 -18.14 17.89
CA GLY A 43 -13.30 -17.29 18.13
C GLY A 43 -12.42 -17.05 16.91
N ILE A 44 -11.57 -16.04 17.03
CA ILE A 44 -10.60 -15.62 16.00
C ILE A 44 -9.23 -15.60 16.66
N GLN A 45 -8.32 -16.40 16.14
CA GLN A 45 -6.92 -16.41 16.53
C GLN A 45 -6.08 -15.81 15.39
N ILE A 46 -5.22 -14.88 15.74
CA ILE A 46 -4.34 -14.19 14.78
C ILE A 46 -2.89 -14.41 15.20
N THR A 47 -2.10 -14.99 14.31
CA THR A 47 -0.66 -15.18 14.46
C THR A 47 0.08 -14.42 13.37
N SER A 48 1.26 -13.92 13.70
CA SER A 48 2.11 -13.21 12.73
C SER A 48 3.56 -13.18 13.23
N GLU A 49 4.48 -13.40 12.32
CA GLU A 49 5.91 -13.17 12.55
C GLU A 49 6.19 -11.68 12.84
N ASN A 50 5.38 -10.77 12.32
CA ASN A 50 5.47 -9.34 12.52
C ASN A 50 4.50 -8.87 13.63
N LYS A 51 5.03 -8.50 14.80
CA LYS A 51 4.25 -8.01 15.96
C LYS A 51 3.40 -6.74 15.70
N THR A 52 3.51 -6.11 14.54
CA THR A 52 2.89 -4.81 14.22
C THR A 52 1.61 -4.90 13.37
N ILE A 53 1.02 -6.09 13.23
CA ILE A 53 -0.25 -6.26 12.52
C ILE A 53 -1.43 -5.82 13.41
N SER A 54 -2.32 -4.99 12.86
CA SER A 54 -3.51 -4.49 13.58
C SER A 54 -4.59 -5.56 13.68
N SER A 55 -4.69 -6.24 14.82
CA SER A 55 -5.79 -7.18 15.10
C SER A 55 -7.17 -6.49 15.04
N ARG A 56 -7.25 -5.19 15.40
CA ARG A 56 -8.48 -4.40 15.29
C ARG A 56 -8.97 -4.31 13.84
N LEU A 57 -8.07 -4.03 12.88
CA LEU A 57 -8.42 -3.96 11.47
C LEU A 57 -8.89 -5.32 10.95
N ILE A 58 -8.16 -6.39 11.25
CA ILE A 58 -8.48 -7.76 10.82
C ILE A 58 -9.85 -8.18 11.36
N ASN A 59 -10.08 -8.05 12.67
CA ASN A 59 -11.34 -8.41 13.29
C ASN A 59 -12.53 -7.64 12.70
N GLN A 60 -12.33 -6.35 12.39
CA GLN A 60 -13.39 -5.53 11.79
C GLN A 60 -13.70 -5.96 10.35
N ILE A 61 -12.70 -6.33 9.56
CA ILE A 61 -12.92 -6.86 8.20
C ILE A 61 -13.72 -8.16 8.27
N ILE A 62 -13.32 -9.08 9.15
CA ILE A 62 -14.04 -10.36 9.34
C ILE A 62 -15.50 -10.11 9.71
N LYS A 63 -15.77 -9.21 10.67
CA LYS A 63 -17.12 -8.85 11.09
C LYS A 63 -17.95 -8.19 9.99
N ASN A 64 -17.32 -7.36 9.15
CA ASN A 64 -18.00 -6.73 8.02
C ASN A 64 -18.27 -7.73 6.87
N MET A 65 -17.46 -8.80 6.79
CA MET A 65 -17.59 -9.84 5.76
C MET A 65 -18.59 -10.93 6.16
N ILE A 66 -18.55 -11.38 7.40
CA ILE A 66 -19.23 -12.61 7.84
C ILE A 66 -20.29 -12.26 8.90
N PRO A 67 -21.55 -12.68 8.72
CA PRO A 67 -22.61 -12.47 9.70
C PRO A 67 -22.27 -13.06 11.06
N ALA A 68 -22.65 -12.38 12.15
CA ALA A 68 -22.36 -12.77 13.52
C ALA A 68 -22.80 -14.22 13.82
N LYS A 69 -24.02 -14.62 13.41
CA LYS A 69 -24.55 -15.98 13.60
C LYS A 69 -23.66 -17.08 12.98
N ILE A 70 -22.90 -16.76 11.93
CA ILE A 70 -21.97 -17.69 11.28
C ILE A 70 -20.64 -17.71 12.06
N LEU A 71 -20.18 -16.55 12.52
CA LEU A 71 -18.93 -16.42 13.29
C LEU A 71 -19.05 -17.13 14.66
N GLU A 72 -20.23 -17.09 15.30
CA GLU A 72 -20.49 -17.79 16.56
C GLU A 72 -20.29 -19.30 16.48
N LYS A 73 -20.37 -19.88 15.27
CA LYS A 73 -20.19 -21.32 14.99
C LYS A 73 -18.89 -21.60 14.24
N SER A 74 -18.03 -20.61 14.09
CA SER A 74 -16.78 -20.73 13.32
C SER A 74 -15.58 -20.31 14.15
N ARG A 75 -14.59 -21.18 14.26
CA ARG A 75 -13.26 -20.84 14.74
C ARG A 75 -12.38 -20.52 13.54
N LEU A 76 -11.79 -19.33 13.55
CA LEU A 76 -10.89 -18.84 12.50
C LEU A 76 -9.48 -18.72 13.06
N GLU A 77 -8.53 -19.35 12.39
CA GLU A 77 -7.10 -19.24 12.69
C GLU A 77 -6.44 -18.58 11.49
N LEU A 78 -5.89 -17.37 11.68
CA LEU A 78 -5.21 -16.61 10.63
C LEU A 78 -3.72 -16.51 10.96
N ASP A 79 -2.89 -16.96 10.04
CA ASP A 79 -1.44 -16.79 10.12
C ASP A 79 -0.96 -15.87 8.98
N PHE A 80 -0.08 -14.91 9.32
CA PHE A 80 0.40 -13.90 8.40
C PHE A 80 1.89 -13.98 8.20
N LYS A 81 2.30 -14.04 6.92
CA LYS A 81 3.68 -13.82 6.48
C LYS A 81 3.75 -12.55 5.64
N SER A 82 4.71 -11.68 5.91
CA SER A 82 4.85 -10.43 5.17
C SER A 82 6.30 -9.94 5.14
N ASN A 83 6.73 -9.49 3.97
CA ASN A 83 7.97 -8.74 3.81
C ASN A 83 7.75 -7.23 3.63
N ILE A 84 6.51 -6.73 3.80
CA ILE A 84 6.20 -5.29 3.75
C ILE A 84 6.53 -4.65 5.10
N PRO A 85 7.51 -3.73 5.18
CA PRO A 85 7.82 -3.01 6.41
C PRO A 85 6.64 -2.17 6.88
N THR A 86 6.14 -2.45 8.09
CA THR A 86 4.99 -1.75 8.66
C THR A 86 5.38 -0.36 9.16
N GLY A 87 4.54 0.64 8.86
CA GLY A 87 4.73 2.02 9.33
C GLY A 87 5.66 2.86 8.47
N TYR A 88 6.02 2.39 7.28
CA TYR A 88 6.88 3.10 6.32
C TYR A 88 6.14 3.63 5.08
N GLY A 89 4.81 3.55 5.03
CA GLY A 89 4.04 4.02 3.88
C GLY A 89 4.00 3.05 2.69
N LEU A 90 4.40 1.78 2.89
CA LEU A 90 4.46 0.74 1.85
C LEU A 90 3.18 -0.11 1.77
N LYS A 91 2.06 0.45 2.21
CA LYS A 91 0.69 -0.07 2.03
C LYS A 91 0.37 -1.40 2.74
N SER A 92 1.13 -1.73 3.80
CA SER A 92 0.92 -2.97 4.57
C SER A 92 -0.53 -3.14 5.05
N SER A 93 -1.19 -2.08 5.54
CA SER A 93 -2.57 -2.16 6.02
C SER A 93 -3.57 -2.49 4.90
N SER A 94 -3.39 -1.90 3.72
CA SER A 94 -4.25 -2.17 2.54
C SER A 94 -4.05 -3.59 2.02
N ALA A 95 -2.79 -4.07 1.97
CA ALA A 95 -2.49 -5.44 1.60
C ALA A 95 -3.10 -6.45 2.58
N ILE A 96 -2.99 -6.22 3.89
CA ILE A 96 -3.61 -7.06 4.93
C ILE A 96 -5.13 -7.06 4.77
N SER A 97 -5.75 -5.88 4.59
CA SER A 97 -7.21 -5.79 4.40
C SER A 97 -7.70 -6.64 3.24
N SER A 98 -7.04 -6.53 2.09
CA SER A 98 -7.41 -7.31 0.90
C SER A 98 -7.15 -8.81 1.10
N ALA A 99 -6.04 -9.20 1.74
CA ALA A 99 -5.71 -10.60 1.99
C ALA A 99 -6.74 -11.27 2.92
N VAL A 100 -7.14 -10.60 4.00
CA VAL A 100 -8.17 -11.09 4.92
C VAL A 100 -9.52 -11.20 4.22
N ALA A 101 -9.91 -10.19 3.45
CA ALA A 101 -11.19 -10.19 2.74
C ALA A 101 -11.25 -11.31 1.69
N LEU A 102 -10.18 -11.51 0.89
CA LEU A 102 -10.06 -12.61 -0.06
C LEU A 102 -10.16 -13.98 0.62
N SER A 103 -9.41 -14.17 1.72
CA SER A 103 -9.42 -15.43 2.48
C SER A 103 -10.79 -15.73 3.05
N CYS A 104 -11.47 -14.73 3.64
CA CYS A 104 -12.83 -14.88 4.15
C CYS A 104 -13.83 -15.20 3.02
N ALA A 105 -13.76 -14.48 1.90
CA ALA A 105 -14.65 -14.73 0.76
C ALA A 105 -14.53 -16.19 0.30
N LYS A 106 -13.30 -16.68 0.12
CA LYS A 106 -13.05 -18.05 -0.32
C LYS A 106 -13.49 -19.08 0.72
N ALA A 107 -13.08 -18.93 2.00
CA ALA A 107 -13.37 -19.88 3.06
C ALA A 107 -14.86 -20.02 3.40
N PHE A 108 -15.65 -19.00 3.12
CA PHE A 108 -17.10 -19.00 3.36
C PHE A 108 -17.92 -19.10 2.05
N GLY A 109 -17.30 -19.36 0.90
CA GLY A 109 -17.96 -19.51 -0.37
C GLY A 109 -18.73 -18.26 -0.81
N LYS A 110 -18.31 -17.06 -0.36
CA LYS A 110 -18.97 -15.80 -0.73
C LYS A 110 -18.60 -15.38 -2.15
N LYS A 111 -19.58 -15.17 -2.99
CA LYS A 111 -19.42 -14.52 -4.29
C LYS A 111 -19.36 -13.01 -4.05
N ILE A 112 -18.19 -12.42 -4.18
CA ILE A 112 -17.94 -10.99 -4.02
C ILE A 112 -16.93 -10.56 -5.07
N SER A 113 -17.16 -9.42 -5.70
CA SER A 113 -16.24 -8.86 -6.70
C SER A 113 -15.00 -8.28 -6.05
N ASP A 114 -13.92 -8.16 -6.84
CA ASP A 114 -12.69 -7.49 -6.37
C ASP A 114 -12.97 -6.07 -5.91
N GLU A 115 -13.80 -5.33 -6.64
CA GLU A 115 -14.15 -3.95 -6.30
C GLU A 115 -14.89 -3.85 -4.96
N GLU A 116 -15.79 -4.77 -4.67
CA GLU A 116 -16.47 -4.85 -3.37
C GLU A 116 -15.50 -5.16 -2.24
N ILE A 117 -14.51 -6.05 -2.46
CA ILE A 117 -13.43 -6.33 -1.50
C ILE A 117 -12.63 -5.06 -1.20
N LEU A 118 -12.24 -4.31 -2.23
CA LEU A 118 -11.47 -3.08 -2.08
C LEU A 118 -12.27 -1.98 -1.37
N LYS A 119 -13.53 -1.79 -1.73
CA LYS A 119 -14.44 -0.83 -1.06
C LYS A 119 -14.68 -1.20 0.41
N LEU A 120 -14.84 -2.49 0.70
CA LEU A 120 -14.97 -2.98 2.08
C LEU A 120 -13.69 -2.68 2.89
N GLY A 121 -12.51 -2.97 2.35
CA GLY A 121 -11.23 -2.66 2.97
C GLY A 121 -11.06 -1.16 3.24
N ALA A 122 -11.38 -0.31 2.27
CA ALA A 122 -11.30 1.14 2.40
C ALA A 122 -12.25 1.67 3.48
N LYS A 123 -13.53 1.27 3.48
CA LYS A 123 -14.52 1.63 4.51
C LYS A 123 -14.07 1.17 5.89
N THR A 124 -13.57 -0.06 6.02
CA THR A 124 -13.08 -0.60 7.29
C THR A 124 -11.85 0.13 7.80
N SER A 125 -10.96 0.56 6.91
CA SER A 125 -9.78 1.35 7.28
C SER A 125 -10.16 2.72 7.86
N ILE A 126 -11.23 3.36 7.37
CA ILE A 126 -11.79 4.58 7.96
C ILE A 126 -12.42 4.27 9.33
N GLN A 127 -13.27 3.26 9.44
CA GLN A 127 -13.94 2.84 10.68
C GLN A 127 -12.94 2.55 11.80
N THR A 128 -11.83 1.93 11.47
CA THR A 128 -10.78 1.56 12.44
C THR A 128 -9.74 2.65 12.65
N LYS A 129 -9.88 3.81 11.98
CA LYS A 129 -8.94 4.95 12.04
C LYS A 129 -7.51 4.58 11.59
N VAL A 130 -7.37 3.57 10.75
CA VAL A 130 -6.08 3.17 10.15
C VAL A 130 -5.73 4.06 8.96
N SER A 131 -6.74 4.56 8.25
CA SER A 131 -6.58 5.51 7.14
C SER A 131 -7.48 6.73 7.31
N ILE A 132 -7.01 7.89 6.79
CA ILE A 132 -7.76 9.15 6.75
C ILE A 132 -8.72 9.16 5.54
N THR A 133 -8.28 8.65 4.39
CA THR A 133 -8.99 8.70 3.10
C THR A 133 -9.59 7.36 2.68
N GLY A 134 -9.44 6.32 3.51
CA GLY A 134 -9.75 4.94 3.15
C GLY A 134 -8.65 4.24 2.34
N ALA A 135 -7.71 5.00 1.77
CA ALA A 135 -6.58 4.48 1.01
C ALA A 135 -7.02 3.52 -0.13
N TYR A 136 -8.02 3.93 -0.91
CA TYR A 136 -8.57 3.12 -2.00
C TYR A 136 -7.56 2.92 -3.12
N ASP A 137 -6.74 3.96 -3.42
CA ASP A 137 -5.58 3.90 -4.30
C ASP A 137 -4.58 2.81 -3.88
N ASP A 138 -4.25 2.78 -2.58
CA ASP A 138 -3.35 1.79 -2.00
C ASP A 138 -3.90 0.37 -2.16
N ALA A 139 -5.19 0.19 -1.83
CA ALA A 139 -5.86 -1.10 -1.96
C ALA A 139 -5.89 -1.59 -3.40
N TYR A 140 -6.14 -0.67 -4.35
CA TYR A 140 -6.19 -1.00 -5.77
C TYR A 140 -4.83 -1.48 -6.29
N ALA A 141 -3.75 -0.74 -5.99
CA ALA A 141 -2.40 -1.13 -6.42
C ALA A 141 -1.91 -2.42 -5.76
N CYS A 142 -2.22 -2.63 -4.46
CA CYS A 142 -1.90 -3.87 -3.78
C CYS A 142 -2.61 -5.07 -4.40
N HIS A 143 -3.84 -4.89 -4.86
CA HIS A 143 -4.67 -5.96 -5.40
C HIS A 143 -4.37 -6.26 -6.87
N PHE A 144 -4.22 -5.23 -7.71
CA PHE A 144 -4.10 -5.41 -9.16
C PHE A 144 -2.70 -5.18 -9.73
N GLY A 145 -1.80 -4.54 -8.98
CA GLY A 145 -0.51 -4.10 -9.47
C GLY A 145 -0.61 -2.99 -10.55
N GLY A 146 0.50 -2.62 -11.14
CA GLY A 146 0.61 -1.54 -12.13
C GLY A 146 0.42 -0.16 -11.53
N PHE A 147 0.25 0.83 -12.41
CA PHE A 147 -0.18 2.17 -12.04
C PHE A 147 -1.68 2.22 -11.81
N ASN A 148 -2.11 2.92 -10.77
CA ASN A 148 -3.53 3.09 -10.45
C ASN A 148 -3.78 4.53 -10.04
N VAL A 149 -4.75 5.17 -10.68
CA VAL A 149 -5.18 6.55 -10.38
C VAL A 149 -6.62 6.50 -9.89
N THR A 150 -6.89 7.08 -8.74
CA THR A 150 -8.19 6.96 -8.06
C THR A 150 -8.67 8.28 -7.46
N ASP A 151 -9.99 8.37 -7.31
CA ASP A 151 -10.67 9.27 -6.39
C ASP A 151 -11.08 8.46 -5.15
N ASN A 152 -10.32 8.60 -4.05
CA ASN A 152 -10.55 7.84 -2.82
C ASN A 152 -11.84 8.24 -2.12
N LEU A 153 -12.25 9.51 -2.22
CA LEU A 153 -13.49 10.00 -1.60
C LEU A 153 -14.71 9.35 -2.23
N LYS A 154 -14.68 9.16 -3.55
CA LYS A 154 -15.73 8.47 -4.30
C LYS A 154 -15.51 6.96 -4.37
N MET A 155 -14.38 6.45 -3.88
CA MET A 155 -13.95 5.05 -4.06
C MET A 155 -14.06 4.62 -5.53
N LYS A 156 -13.52 5.45 -6.42
CA LYS A 156 -13.60 5.27 -7.88
C LYS A 156 -12.19 5.13 -8.47
N LEU A 157 -11.99 4.09 -9.28
CA LEU A 157 -10.86 4.02 -10.19
C LEU A 157 -11.08 5.00 -11.34
N ILE A 158 -10.09 5.83 -11.65
CA ILE A 158 -10.08 6.69 -12.83
C ILE A 158 -9.51 5.89 -14.00
N HIS A 159 -8.28 5.38 -13.85
CA HIS A 159 -7.72 4.41 -14.78
C HIS A 159 -6.63 3.56 -14.12
N ARG A 160 -6.24 2.50 -14.80
CA ARG A 160 -5.16 1.60 -14.43
C ARG A 160 -4.35 1.25 -15.68
N GLU A 161 -3.02 1.25 -15.53
CA GLU A 161 -2.10 0.87 -16.59
C GLU A 161 -1.05 -0.12 -16.08
N LEU A 162 -0.49 -0.91 -17.00
CA LEU A 162 0.66 -1.75 -16.69
C LEU A 162 1.90 -0.88 -16.60
N ALA A 163 2.71 -1.12 -15.58
CA ALA A 163 3.98 -0.43 -15.43
C ALA A 163 5.13 -1.21 -16.12
N PRO A 164 6.22 -0.53 -16.54
CA PRO A 164 7.40 -1.20 -17.07
C PRO A 164 7.96 -2.23 -16.10
N LYS A 165 8.27 -3.45 -16.59
CA LYS A 165 8.66 -4.58 -15.73
C LYS A 165 10.16 -4.61 -15.40
N ASP A 166 10.97 -3.90 -16.14
CA ASP A 166 12.43 -3.83 -16.04
C ASP A 166 12.93 -2.79 -15.05
N LEU A 167 12.00 -2.09 -14.39
CA LEU A 167 12.29 -1.11 -13.36
C LEU A 167 12.29 -1.73 -11.95
N GLU A 168 13.07 -1.12 -11.07
CA GLU A 168 13.14 -1.45 -9.65
C GLU A 168 12.79 -0.23 -8.79
N ALA A 169 12.16 -0.50 -7.65
CA ALA A 169 11.97 0.47 -6.59
C ALA A 169 13.10 0.33 -5.56
N ILE A 170 13.94 1.35 -5.45
CA ILE A 170 14.95 1.47 -4.39
C ILE A 170 14.30 2.24 -3.25
N ILE A 171 14.12 1.59 -2.12
CA ILE A 171 13.34 2.09 -0.98
C ILE A 171 14.25 2.30 0.20
N PHE A 172 14.41 3.54 0.62
CA PHE A 172 15.11 3.85 1.86
C PHE A 172 14.13 3.87 3.04
N LEU A 173 14.45 3.11 4.07
CA LEU A 173 13.70 2.98 5.31
C LEU A 173 14.49 3.66 6.42
N PRO A 174 14.24 4.93 6.74
CA PRO A 174 15.01 5.64 7.78
C PRO A 174 14.78 4.99 9.15
N LYS A 175 15.84 4.98 9.99
CA LYS A 175 15.78 4.45 11.36
C LYS A 175 14.75 5.19 12.21
N SER A 176 14.71 6.51 12.08
CA SER A 176 13.69 7.34 12.71
C SER A 176 12.39 7.22 11.92
N ARG A 177 11.30 6.84 12.62
CA ARG A 177 9.94 6.81 12.05
C ARG A 177 9.19 8.11 12.28
N LYS A 178 9.89 9.20 12.62
CA LYS A 178 9.27 10.51 12.78
C LYS A 178 8.65 10.93 11.44
N ARG A 179 7.43 11.40 11.52
CA ARG A 179 6.68 11.97 10.39
C ARG A 179 6.41 13.43 10.71
N GLY A 180 6.43 14.27 9.69
CA GLY A 180 6.00 15.64 9.83
C GLY A 180 4.49 15.73 10.11
N ASN A 181 4.00 16.96 10.28
CA ASN A 181 2.58 17.21 10.50
C ASN A 181 1.79 17.00 9.18
N LEU A 182 1.14 15.83 9.05
CA LEU A 182 0.38 15.45 7.86
C LEU A 182 -0.79 16.41 7.55
N LYS A 183 -1.29 17.17 8.54
CA LYS A 183 -2.35 18.16 8.28
C LYS A 183 -1.89 19.28 7.34
N ARG A 184 -0.61 19.62 7.38
CA ARG A 184 -0.01 20.61 6.48
C ARG A 184 -0.10 20.25 5.00
N LEU A 185 -0.20 18.96 4.65
CA LEU A 185 -0.40 18.55 3.25
C LEU A 185 -1.66 19.16 2.65
N LYS A 186 -2.71 19.34 3.46
CA LYS A 186 -3.98 19.96 3.03
C LYS A 186 -3.86 21.47 2.77
N GLU A 187 -2.90 22.15 3.40
CA GLU A 187 -2.64 23.58 3.18
C GLU A 187 -2.03 23.83 1.78
N PHE A 188 -1.45 22.78 1.18
CA PHE A 188 -0.82 22.84 -0.14
C PHE A 188 -1.54 21.94 -1.17
N ASN A 189 -2.86 21.81 -1.03
CA ASN A 189 -3.69 20.95 -1.87
C ASN A 189 -3.48 21.17 -3.38
N ASN A 190 -3.28 22.42 -3.83
CA ASN A 190 -3.07 22.74 -5.23
C ASN A 190 -1.85 22.04 -5.85
N ALA A 191 -0.75 21.88 -5.09
CA ALA A 191 0.42 21.14 -5.57
C ALA A 191 0.11 19.65 -5.78
N PHE A 192 -0.67 19.06 -4.87
CA PHE A 192 -1.09 17.67 -4.98
C PHE A 192 -2.16 17.46 -6.04
N GLU A 193 -3.05 18.43 -6.26
CA GLU A 193 -4.00 18.41 -7.37
C GLU A 193 -3.26 18.40 -8.72
N LYS A 194 -2.25 19.26 -8.88
CA LYS A 194 -1.42 19.28 -10.09
C LYS A 194 -0.63 17.98 -10.28
N SER A 195 -0.11 17.41 -9.19
CA SER A 195 0.54 16.11 -9.22
C SER A 195 -0.43 15.01 -9.66
N TRP A 196 -1.68 15.07 -9.21
CA TRP A 196 -2.70 14.09 -9.57
C TRP A 196 -3.17 14.26 -11.03
N GLU A 197 -3.34 15.50 -11.55
CA GLU A 197 -3.63 15.79 -12.95
C GLU A 197 -2.56 15.21 -13.90
N LEU A 198 -1.28 15.29 -13.51
CA LEU A 198 -0.19 14.62 -14.24
C LEU A 198 -0.37 13.10 -14.26
N ALA A 199 -0.67 12.50 -13.11
CA ALA A 199 -0.91 11.07 -13.04
C ALA A 199 -2.17 10.64 -13.83
N GLU A 200 -3.23 11.46 -13.82
CA GLU A 200 -4.44 11.25 -14.61
C GLU A 200 -4.16 11.27 -16.12
N SER A 201 -3.19 12.05 -16.55
CA SER A 201 -2.72 12.07 -17.95
C SER A 201 -1.61 11.07 -18.25
N SER A 202 -1.39 10.09 -17.37
CA SER A 202 -0.36 9.04 -17.48
C SER A 202 1.09 9.54 -17.37
N ASP A 203 1.31 10.78 -16.96
CA ASP A 203 2.64 11.31 -16.65
C ASP A 203 3.06 11.00 -15.21
N TYR A 204 3.18 9.71 -14.91
CA TYR A 204 3.42 9.20 -13.56
C TYR A 204 4.75 9.66 -12.96
N TRP A 205 5.76 9.82 -13.79
CA TRP A 205 7.09 10.16 -13.28
C TRP A 205 7.15 11.61 -12.82
N ASN A 206 6.65 12.56 -13.60
CA ASN A 206 6.56 13.94 -13.18
C ASN A 206 5.58 14.13 -12.02
N ALA A 207 4.48 13.38 -12.00
CA ALA A 207 3.56 13.34 -10.87
C ALA A 207 4.29 12.94 -9.57
N ALA A 208 5.08 11.87 -9.62
CA ALA A 208 5.83 11.39 -8.45
C ALA A 208 6.93 12.36 -8.01
N ILE A 209 7.63 13.01 -8.95
CA ILE A 209 8.66 14.02 -8.64
C ILE A 209 8.02 15.21 -7.92
N LEU A 210 6.93 15.75 -8.47
CA LEU A 210 6.21 16.88 -7.88
C LEU A 210 5.69 16.52 -6.48
N ASN A 211 5.06 15.34 -6.33
CA ASN A 211 4.63 14.82 -5.04
C ASN A 211 5.80 14.67 -4.06
N GLY A 212 6.94 14.16 -4.51
CA GLY A 212 8.13 13.93 -3.69
C GLY A 212 8.72 15.24 -3.16
N VAL A 213 8.92 16.24 -4.04
CA VAL A 213 9.44 17.57 -3.65
C VAL A 213 8.48 18.27 -2.70
N ALA A 214 7.18 18.32 -3.03
CA ALA A 214 6.17 18.95 -2.20
C ALA A 214 6.07 18.29 -0.83
N THR A 215 5.96 16.96 -0.78
CA THR A 215 5.82 16.21 0.47
C THR A 215 7.05 16.36 1.38
N THR A 216 8.27 16.28 0.82
CA THR A 216 9.50 16.43 1.61
C THR A 216 9.64 17.83 2.18
N ALA A 217 9.34 18.87 1.40
CA ALA A 217 9.38 20.25 1.85
C ALA A 217 8.34 20.55 2.95
N ILE A 218 7.10 20.09 2.77
CA ILE A 218 6.00 20.33 3.72
C ILE A 218 6.22 19.57 5.04
N LEU A 219 6.74 18.35 4.97
CA LEU A 219 6.96 17.50 6.15
C LEU A 219 8.33 17.73 6.82
N ASN A 220 9.07 18.78 6.43
CA ASN A 220 10.41 19.09 6.92
C ASN A 220 11.37 17.88 6.80
N SER A 221 11.28 17.18 5.69
CA SER A 221 12.22 16.14 5.29
C SER A 221 13.30 16.76 4.37
N GLU A 222 14.02 15.97 3.61
CA GLU A 222 15.16 16.42 2.80
C GLU A 222 14.82 16.49 1.29
N PRO A 223 14.28 17.64 0.79
CA PRO A 223 13.93 17.77 -0.64
C PRO A 223 15.15 17.61 -1.57
N ARG A 224 16.34 18.00 -1.09
CA ARG A 224 17.58 17.88 -1.87
C ARG A 224 17.91 16.41 -2.19
N LEU A 225 17.49 15.47 -1.33
CA LEU A 225 17.68 14.05 -1.59
C LEU A 225 16.86 13.59 -2.80
N ILE A 226 15.62 14.07 -2.94
CA ILE A 226 14.81 13.79 -4.13
C ILE A 226 15.54 14.26 -5.40
N MET A 227 16.06 15.48 -5.39
CA MET A 227 16.80 16.03 -6.55
C MET A 227 18.06 15.23 -6.87
N LYS A 228 18.85 14.86 -5.85
CA LYS A 228 20.04 14.02 -6.04
C LYS A 228 19.71 12.66 -6.66
N LEU A 229 18.63 12.02 -6.23
CA LEU A 229 18.20 10.74 -6.79
C LEU A 229 17.84 10.89 -8.28
N MET A 230 17.20 12.00 -8.65
CA MET A 230 16.91 12.32 -10.05
C MET A 230 18.19 12.52 -10.88
N GLU A 231 19.16 13.29 -10.37
CA GLU A 231 20.47 13.51 -10.99
C GLU A 231 21.26 12.21 -11.20
N LYS A 232 21.02 11.18 -10.36
CA LYS A 232 21.67 9.86 -10.48
C LYS A 232 20.94 8.90 -11.41
N GLY A 233 19.85 9.34 -12.04
CA GLY A 233 19.15 8.60 -13.10
C GLY A 233 17.92 7.84 -12.61
N ALA A 234 17.29 8.26 -11.52
CA ALA A 234 15.96 7.80 -11.18
C ALA A 234 14.94 8.35 -12.19
N HIS A 235 13.94 7.54 -12.57
CA HIS A 235 12.78 8.03 -13.34
C HIS A 235 11.91 8.94 -12.49
N CYS A 236 11.81 8.64 -11.20
CA CYS A 236 11.18 9.49 -10.20
C CYS A 236 11.71 9.16 -8.80
N ALA A 237 11.55 10.11 -7.88
CA ALA A 237 11.77 9.89 -6.47
C ALA A 237 10.67 10.59 -5.65
N THR A 238 10.18 9.92 -4.59
CA THR A 238 9.03 10.41 -3.82
C THR A 238 9.04 9.86 -2.39
N ILE A 239 8.21 10.44 -1.52
CA ILE A 239 7.84 9.82 -0.24
C ILE A 239 6.59 8.97 -0.46
N SER A 240 6.63 7.71 -0.01
CA SER A 240 5.49 6.81 -0.12
C SER A 240 4.50 7.00 1.03
N GLY A 241 3.26 7.32 0.69
CA GLY A 241 2.16 7.51 1.64
C GLY A 241 2.49 8.54 2.72
N ASN A 242 2.27 8.17 3.96
CA ASN A 242 2.58 9.01 5.11
C ASN A 242 4.08 9.04 5.46
N GLY A 243 4.90 8.44 4.62
CA GLY A 243 6.31 8.26 4.90
C GLY A 243 6.58 7.28 6.07
N PRO A 244 7.80 7.30 6.60
CA PRO A 244 8.93 8.15 6.19
C PRO A 244 9.77 7.57 5.03
N SER A 245 9.36 6.47 4.37
CA SER A 245 10.19 5.89 3.31
C SER A 245 10.31 6.82 2.11
N ILE A 246 11.53 6.90 1.58
CA ILE A 246 11.85 7.55 0.31
C ILE A 246 12.01 6.45 -0.72
N VAL A 247 11.35 6.61 -1.86
CA VAL A 247 11.33 5.63 -2.96
C VAL A 247 11.89 6.29 -4.21
N ALA A 248 12.84 5.64 -4.86
CA ALA A 248 13.30 5.98 -6.20
C ALA A 248 12.99 4.84 -7.15
N ILE A 249 12.33 5.13 -8.27
CA ILE A 249 12.10 4.16 -9.35
C ILE A 249 13.20 4.32 -10.39
N THR A 250 13.84 3.23 -10.79
CA THR A 250 15.02 3.30 -11.64
C THR A 250 15.24 2.03 -12.48
N ASP A 251 16.01 2.17 -13.56
CA ASP A 251 16.60 1.04 -14.28
C ASP A 251 17.67 0.36 -13.44
N LYS A 252 17.91 -0.90 -13.70
CA LYS A 252 18.98 -1.70 -13.08
C LYS A 252 20.36 -1.06 -13.26
N LYS A 253 20.64 -0.39 -14.39
CA LYS A 253 21.92 0.27 -14.68
C LYS A 253 22.26 1.42 -13.74
N HIS A 254 21.26 2.11 -13.17
CA HIS A 254 21.43 3.24 -12.26
C HIS A 254 21.32 2.86 -10.78
N LYS A 255 20.88 1.65 -10.46
CA LYS A 255 20.65 1.12 -9.11
C LYS A 255 21.77 1.44 -8.13
N THR A 256 23.02 1.09 -8.48
CA THR A 256 24.17 1.29 -7.58
C THR A 256 24.44 2.77 -7.31
N LYS A 257 24.25 3.65 -8.30
CA LYS A 257 24.43 5.10 -8.14
C LYS A 257 23.40 5.67 -7.19
N ILE A 258 22.13 5.25 -7.33
CA ILE A 258 21.02 5.66 -6.49
C ILE A 258 21.19 5.16 -5.05
N MET A 259 21.59 3.89 -4.87
CA MET A 259 21.84 3.34 -3.53
C MET A 259 22.95 4.10 -2.77
N LYS A 260 23.96 4.60 -3.48
CA LYS A 260 25.03 5.40 -2.87
C LYS A 260 24.55 6.72 -2.28
N GLU A 261 23.47 7.31 -2.80
CA GLU A 261 22.91 8.57 -2.24
C GLU A 261 22.27 8.36 -0.87
N PHE A 262 21.97 7.13 -0.50
CA PHE A 262 21.51 6.77 0.85
C PHE A 262 22.65 6.40 1.79
N SER A 263 23.91 6.31 1.29
CA SER A 263 25.06 6.01 2.15
C SER A 263 25.31 7.16 3.14
N GLY A 264 25.57 6.83 4.39
CA GLY A 264 25.70 7.80 5.47
C GLY A 264 24.41 8.24 6.13
N LEU A 265 23.24 7.84 5.58
CA LEU A 265 21.95 8.04 6.24
C LEU A 265 21.63 6.87 7.18
N GLU A 266 21.13 7.15 8.37
CA GLU A 266 20.72 6.11 9.30
C GLU A 266 19.43 5.43 8.83
N GLY A 267 19.53 4.18 8.33
CA GLY A 267 18.38 3.43 7.85
C GLY A 267 18.76 2.13 7.16
N LYS A 268 17.83 1.58 6.41
CA LYS A 268 18.02 0.37 5.61
C LYS A 268 17.52 0.62 4.19
N ILE A 269 18.20 0.03 3.20
CA ILE A 269 17.75 0.01 1.82
C ILE A 269 17.04 -1.32 1.56
N MET A 270 15.88 -1.23 0.96
CA MET A 270 15.12 -2.35 0.45
C MET A 270 14.95 -2.18 -1.06
N ILE A 271 14.99 -3.27 -1.80
CA ILE A 271 14.77 -3.28 -3.25
C ILE A 271 13.56 -4.13 -3.53
N ALA A 272 12.68 -3.65 -4.39
CA ALA A 272 11.53 -4.38 -4.86
C ALA A 272 11.40 -4.21 -6.39
N ASN A 273 10.90 -5.26 -7.07
CA ASN A 273 10.56 -5.15 -8.48
C ASN A 273 9.17 -4.53 -8.65
N ILE A 274 8.90 -3.97 -9.83
CA ILE A 274 7.56 -3.53 -10.18
C ILE A 274 6.64 -4.74 -10.34
N ASN A 275 5.45 -4.65 -9.76
CA ASN A 275 4.45 -5.70 -9.82
C ASN A 275 3.25 -5.28 -10.68
N ASN A 276 2.91 -6.11 -11.67
CA ASN A 276 1.70 -5.99 -12.49
C ASN A 276 0.71 -7.15 -12.25
N LYS A 277 1.03 -8.05 -11.30
CA LYS A 277 0.22 -9.23 -11.02
C LYS A 277 -0.92 -8.88 -10.08
N LYS A 278 -2.08 -9.48 -10.34
CA LYS A 278 -3.23 -9.44 -9.44
C LYS A 278 -2.97 -10.30 -8.19
N ALA A 279 -3.53 -9.87 -7.06
CA ALA A 279 -3.69 -10.69 -5.86
C ALA A 279 -4.46 -11.97 -6.18
N PHE A 280 -4.18 -13.04 -5.46
CA PHE A 280 -4.83 -14.31 -5.68
C PHE A 280 -5.17 -15.02 -4.36
N VAL A 281 -6.14 -15.92 -4.44
CA VAL A 281 -6.57 -16.77 -3.34
C VAL A 281 -6.88 -18.17 -3.86
N HIS A 282 -6.46 -19.19 -3.14
CA HIS A 282 -6.77 -20.57 -3.42
C HIS A 282 -7.05 -21.36 -2.15
N GLU A 283 -7.78 -22.45 -2.26
CA GLU A 283 -8.03 -23.42 -1.23
C GLU A 283 -6.99 -24.55 -1.32
N LEU A 284 -6.51 -25.04 -0.18
CA LEU A 284 -5.55 -26.14 -0.06
C LEU A 284 -6.24 -27.49 0.09
#